data_604fc3ff5f24d177aa25e76adecb3c88
#
_entry.id   604fc3ff5f24d177aa25e76adecb3c88
#
_cell.length_a   1.000
_cell.length_b   1.000
_cell.length_c   1.000
_cell.angle_alpha   90.00
_cell.angle_beta   90.00
_cell.angle_gamma   90.00
#
_symmetry.space_group_name_H-M   'P 1'
#
loop_
_entity.id
_entity.type
_entity.pdbx_description
1 polymer ?
#
loop_
_entity_poly.entity_id
_entity_poly.type
_entity_poly.pdbx_seq_one_letter_code
_entity_poly.pdbx_strand_id
1 'polypeptide(L)'
;MKKLLTAFCAILLSSALFAQEAPAPEEAPKAEWNKGIATTIGFSQLSLMQWAAGGVGQLTLNTFADVYANLTKGKILWNTELQAGYGFIHSFDKDYLLKSDDRLIFDSKFGYKAADKLYLSAVYNFRTQFAEGWDGKHETVISDFLAPAYTSLGLGIDYAPTKNVSINFAPLTGKVTMVRPEELRKRYGNAEDQFARFELGAQLRLDAKLEVENFKVGTALILFSDYLNKPQNIKVNWDVNAEAKVSKYFSVTLRTNLIYDDNVLVPKYYKNSTEMYQGRGVQFKELFSIGFTYTIGEKKK
;
A
#
# COMPACT_ATOMS: atom_id res chain seq x y z
N MET A 1 3.76 64.30 -47.45
CA MET A 1 3.01 63.89 -46.28
C MET A 1 1.70 63.13 -46.59
N LYS A 2 0.96 63.46 -47.67
CA LYS A 2 -0.33 62.79 -47.99
C LYS A 2 -0.17 61.33 -48.52
N LYS A 3 0.97 60.91 -49.08
CA LYS A 3 1.21 59.58 -49.63
C LYS A 3 1.64 58.57 -48.59
N LEU A 4 2.12 58.96 -47.39
CA LEU A 4 2.44 58.07 -46.29
C LEU A 4 1.20 57.68 -45.47
N LEU A 5 0.20 58.49 -45.41
CA LEU A 5 -1.05 58.23 -44.65
C LEU A 5 -1.91 57.14 -45.33
N THR A 6 -1.88 57.05 -46.66
CA THR A 6 -2.67 56.06 -47.42
C THR A 6 -2.07 54.69 -47.37
N ALA A 7 -0.71 54.56 -47.24
CA ALA A 7 -0.04 53.28 -47.07
C ALA A 7 -0.28 52.66 -45.67
N PHE A 8 -0.43 53.48 -44.62
CA PHE A 8 -0.66 53.03 -43.25
C PHE A 8 -2.13 52.53 -43.01
N CYS A 9 -3.10 53.13 -43.69
CA CYS A 9 -4.48 52.63 -43.64
C CYS A 9 -4.69 51.34 -44.44
N ALA A 10 -3.92 51.08 -45.50
CA ALA A 10 -4.02 49.83 -46.26
C ALA A 10 -3.44 48.60 -45.52
N ILE A 11 -2.45 48.83 -44.65
CA ILE A 11 -1.87 47.76 -43.80
C ILE A 11 -2.79 47.40 -42.62
N LEU A 12 -3.58 48.36 -42.11
CA LEU A 12 -4.55 48.09 -41.01
C LEU A 12 -5.85 47.41 -41.50
N LEU A 13 -6.20 47.50 -42.78
CA LEU A 13 -7.35 46.81 -43.34
C LEU A 13 -7.02 45.34 -43.77
N SER A 14 -5.77 44.99 -44.00
CA SER A 14 -5.37 43.62 -44.36
C SER A 14 -5.24 42.70 -43.17
N SER A 15 -5.14 43.21 -41.94
CA SER A 15 -5.11 42.40 -40.69
C SER A 15 -6.49 41.95 -40.19
N ALA A 16 -7.59 42.48 -40.74
CA ALA A 16 -8.96 42.15 -40.36
C ALA A 16 -9.53 40.91 -41.08
N LEU A 17 -8.82 40.35 -42.08
CA LEU A 17 -9.29 39.21 -42.88
C LEU A 17 -8.72 37.86 -42.49
N PHE A 18 -7.87 37.82 -41.44
CA PHE A 18 -7.38 36.59 -40.82
C PHE A 18 -7.85 36.44 -39.36
N ALA A 19 -9.02 36.92 -39.03
CA ALA A 19 -9.73 36.46 -37.84
C ALA A 19 -10.27 35.06 -38.17
N GLN A 20 -9.34 34.08 -38.21
CA GLN A 20 -9.71 32.69 -38.16
C GLN A 20 -10.43 32.51 -36.82
N GLU A 21 -11.71 32.15 -36.87
CA GLU A 21 -12.51 31.84 -35.67
C GLU A 21 -11.65 30.94 -34.79
N ALA A 22 -11.25 31.44 -33.64
CA ALA A 22 -10.55 30.62 -32.67
C ALA A 22 -11.46 29.41 -32.38
N PRO A 23 -10.95 28.20 -32.50
CA PRO A 23 -11.76 27.03 -32.18
C PRO A 23 -12.39 27.24 -30.82
N ALA A 24 -13.68 26.97 -30.71
CA ALA A 24 -14.40 27.08 -29.45
C ALA A 24 -13.60 26.44 -28.35
N PRO A 25 -13.47 27.04 -27.15
CA PRO A 25 -12.68 26.45 -26.10
C PRO A 25 -13.16 25.02 -25.86
N GLU A 26 -12.29 24.04 -26.12
CA GLU A 26 -12.56 22.64 -25.85
C GLU A 26 -12.97 22.55 -24.37
N GLU A 27 -14.16 22.08 -24.06
CA GLU A 27 -14.65 21.99 -22.68
C GLU A 27 -13.58 21.25 -21.86
N ALA A 28 -13.08 21.85 -20.77
CA ALA A 28 -12.09 21.26 -19.93
C ALA A 28 -12.59 19.89 -19.43
N PRO A 29 -11.79 18.84 -19.52
CA PRO A 29 -12.22 17.49 -19.17
C PRO A 29 -12.77 17.47 -17.73
N LYS A 30 -13.99 16.93 -17.60
CA LYS A 30 -14.65 16.80 -16.29
C LYS A 30 -13.87 15.82 -15.40
N ALA A 31 -13.78 16.18 -14.13
CA ALA A 31 -13.16 15.33 -13.12
C ALA A 31 -14.15 14.22 -12.70
N GLU A 32 -13.76 12.97 -12.86
CA GLU A 32 -14.53 11.82 -12.42
C GLU A 32 -13.88 11.20 -11.18
N TRP A 33 -14.62 11.18 -10.07
CA TRP A 33 -14.18 10.59 -8.82
C TRP A 33 -14.85 9.25 -8.59
N ASN A 34 -14.05 8.26 -8.23
CA ASN A 34 -14.50 6.96 -7.71
C ASN A 34 -13.90 6.78 -6.32
N LYS A 35 -14.73 6.85 -5.28
CA LYS A 35 -14.32 6.82 -3.89
C LYS A 35 -15.21 5.91 -3.06
N GLY A 36 -14.65 5.33 -2.04
CA GLY A 36 -15.41 4.47 -1.12
C GLY A 36 -14.62 4.09 0.11
N ILE A 37 -15.33 3.45 1.02
CA ILE A 37 -14.79 2.88 2.25
C ILE A 37 -15.37 1.48 2.44
N ALA A 38 -14.51 0.53 2.80
CA ALA A 38 -14.90 -0.79 3.27
C ALA A 38 -14.38 -1.00 4.68
N THR A 39 -15.24 -1.47 5.58
CA THR A 39 -14.89 -1.80 6.96
C THR A 39 -15.19 -3.26 7.22
N THR A 40 -14.31 -3.95 7.95
CA THR A 40 -14.46 -5.35 8.33
C THR A 40 -14.18 -5.51 9.81
N ILE A 41 -15.06 -6.18 10.53
CA ILE A 41 -14.84 -6.61 11.92
C ILE A 41 -14.92 -8.13 11.94
N GLY A 42 -13.79 -8.77 12.20
CA GLY A 42 -13.65 -10.22 12.31
C GLY A 42 -13.51 -10.65 13.77
N PHE A 43 -14.18 -11.73 14.12
CA PHE A 43 -14.18 -12.31 15.45
C PHE A 43 -13.93 -13.80 15.36
N SER A 44 -13.12 -14.35 16.29
CA SER A 44 -12.90 -15.78 16.44
C SER A 44 -12.76 -16.11 17.92
N GLN A 45 -13.35 -17.20 18.35
CA GLN A 45 -13.28 -17.71 19.73
C GLN A 45 -12.98 -19.20 19.72
N LEU A 46 -12.03 -19.62 20.54
CA LEU A 46 -11.80 -21.01 20.94
C LEU A 46 -12.11 -21.14 22.43
N SER A 47 -13.05 -22.00 22.78
CA SER A 47 -13.37 -22.33 24.18
C SER A 47 -13.15 -23.82 24.40
N LEU A 48 -12.39 -24.15 25.45
CA LEU A 48 -12.07 -25.52 25.83
C LEU A 48 -12.53 -25.76 27.28
N MET A 49 -13.36 -26.76 27.48
CA MET A 49 -13.85 -27.14 28.80
C MET A 49 -13.54 -28.61 29.01
N GLN A 50 -12.72 -28.93 30.00
CA GLN A 50 -12.32 -30.31 30.34
C GLN A 50 -11.73 -31.10 29.11
N TRP A 51 -11.03 -30.39 28.23
CA TRP A 51 -10.48 -30.94 27.00
C TRP A 51 -9.16 -31.66 27.27
N ALA A 52 -9.16 -32.99 27.21
CA ALA A 52 -8.03 -33.84 27.62
C ALA A 52 -6.81 -33.75 26.68
N ALA A 53 -6.98 -33.33 25.42
CA ALA A 53 -5.90 -33.23 24.44
C ALA A 53 -5.03 -31.96 24.58
N GLY A 54 -5.31 -31.11 25.58
CA GLY A 54 -4.58 -29.85 25.78
C GLY A 54 -5.08 -28.71 24.89
N GLY A 55 -4.45 -27.55 25.01
CA GLY A 55 -4.84 -26.31 24.32
C GLY A 55 -5.24 -25.23 25.32
N VAL A 56 -5.35 -23.99 24.82
CA VAL A 56 -5.77 -22.82 25.60
C VAL A 56 -6.89 -22.12 24.87
N GLY A 57 -7.96 -21.78 25.60
CA GLY A 57 -9.04 -20.96 25.08
C GLY A 57 -8.55 -19.57 24.72
N GLN A 58 -9.04 -19.02 23.61
CA GLN A 58 -8.61 -17.70 23.14
C GLN A 58 -9.73 -16.95 22.43
N LEU A 59 -9.62 -15.65 22.46
CA LEU A 59 -10.48 -14.70 21.76
C LEU A 59 -9.62 -13.88 20.79
N THR A 60 -10.05 -13.74 19.55
CA THR A 60 -9.39 -12.87 18.56
C THR A 60 -10.39 -11.89 18.00
N LEU A 61 -10.02 -10.62 17.97
CA LEU A 61 -10.77 -9.55 17.32
C LEU A 61 -9.85 -8.83 16.32
N ASN A 62 -10.35 -8.61 15.10
CA ASN A 62 -9.65 -7.85 14.07
C ASN A 62 -10.60 -6.83 13.45
N THR A 63 -10.09 -5.61 13.24
CA THR A 63 -10.84 -4.53 12.57
C THR A 63 -9.99 -3.98 11.44
N PHE A 64 -10.61 -3.79 10.27
CA PHE A 64 -9.97 -3.20 9.10
C PHE A 64 -10.83 -2.07 8.54
N ALA A 65 -10.17 -1.06 8.00
CA ALA A 65 -10.79 0.02 7.24
C ALA A 65 -9.93 0.28 6.00
N ASP A 66 -10.52 0.11 4.82
CA ASP A 66 -9.89 0.36 3.52
C ASP A 66 -10.64 1.53 2.87
N VAL A 67 -9.95 2.65 2.66
CA VAL A 67 -10.51 3.88 2.08
C VAL A 67 -9.81 4.16 0.77
N TYR A 68 -10.57 4.46 -0.29
CA TYR A 68 -9.97 4.80 -1.56
C TYR A 68 -10.61 6.05 -2.18
N ALA A 69 -9.80 6.80 -2.93
CA ALA A 69 -10.24 7.92 -3.74
C ALA A 69 -9.43 7.94 -5.05
N ASN A 70 -10.12 7.70 -6.17
CA ASN A 70 -9.52 7.64 -7.49
C ASN A 70 -10.11 8.77 -8.36
N LEU A 71 -9.23 9.58 -8.93
CA LEU A 71 -9.57 10.66 -9.85
C LEU A 71 -9.17 10.30 -11.27
N THR A 72 -10.08 10.49 -12.21
CA THR A 72 -9.78 10.53 -13.65
C THR A 72 -10.16 11.90 -14.19
N LYS A 73 -9.21 12.62 -14.81
CA LYS A 73 -9.45 13.92 -15.44
C LYS A 73 -8.61 14.07 -16.69
N GLY A 74 -9.21 13.85 -17.86
CA GLY A 74 -8.50 13.91 -19.15
C GLY A 74 -7.32 12.91 -19.18
N LYS A 75 -6.09 13.42 -19.24
CA LYS A 75 -4.86 12.60 -19.23
C LYS A 75 -4.35 12.25 -17.81
N ILE A 76 -5.01 12.74 -16.76
CA ILE A 76 -4.58 12.54 -15.37
C ILE A 76 -5.35 11.38 -14.74
N LEU A 77 -4.62 10.47 -14.11
CA LEU A 77 -5.11 9.48 -13.17
C LEU A 77 -4.46 9.72 -11.82
N TRP A 78 -5.25 9.69 -10.75
CA TRP A 78 -4.71 9.79 -9.40
C TRP A 78 -5.45 8.80 -8.51
N ASN A 79 -4.78 7.75 -8.11
CA ASN A 79 -5.31 6.71 -7.26
C ASN A 79 -4.69 6.83 -5.87
N THR A 80 -5.54 6.91 -4.85
CA THR A 80 -5.12 6.99 -3.46
C THR A 80 -5.86 5.96 -2.65
N GLU A 81 -5.15 5.25 -1.78
CA GLU A 81 -5.69 4.23 -0.89
C GLU A 81 -5.07 4.36 0.49
N LEU A 82 -5.91 4.27 1.51
CA LEU A 82 -5.51 4.19 2.91
C LEU A 82 -6.08 2.91 3.50
N GLN A 83 -5.20 2.05 4.01
CA GLN A 83 -5.57 0.83 4.72
C GLN A 83 -5.17 0.96 6.18
N ALA A 84 -6.10 0.74 7.08
CA ALA A 84 -5.89 0.68 8.51
C ALA A 84 -6.37 -0.67 9.04
N GLY A 85 -5.60 -1.31 9.88
CA GLY A 85 -5.96 -2.57 10.50
C GLY A 85 -5.42 -2.67 11.90
N TYR A 86 -6.24 -3.16 12.83
CA TYR A 86 -5.83 -3.45 14.19
C TYR A 86 -6.53 -4.70 14.69
N GLY A 87 -5.78 -5.56 15.36
CA GLY A 87 -6.32 -6.78 15.93
C GLY A 87 -5.52 -7.26 17.14
N PHE A 88 -6.18 -7.98 18.01
CA PHE A 88 -5.58 -8.58 19.19
C PHE A 88 -6.08 -10.00 19.43
N ILE A 89 -5.27 -10.75 20.16
CA ILE A 89 -5.56 -12.09 20.69
C ILE A 89 -5.49 -12.01 22.20
N HIS A 90 -6.52 -12.45 22.87
CA HIS A 90 -6.54 -12.69 24.29
C HIS A 90 -6.58 -14.22 24.54
N SER A 91 -5.50 -14.77 25.10
CA SER A 91 -5.46 -16.15 25.59
C SER A 91 -5.94 -16.17 27.04
N PHE A 92 -6.88 -17.07 27.38
CA PHE A 92 -7.54 -17.05 28.70
C PHE A 92 -6.63 -17.50 29.88
N ASP A 93 -5.43 -17.96 29.54
CA ASP A 93 -4.35 -18.27 30.52
C ASP A 93 -3.38 -17.11 30.75
N LYS A 94 -3.61 -15.94 30.12
CA LYS A 94 -2.72 -14.78 30.16
C LYS A 94 -3.47 -13.50 30.51
N ASP A 95 -2.85 -12.64 31.29
CA ASP A 95 -3.40 -11.35 31.72
C ASP A 95 -3.10 -10.21 30.74
N TYR A 96 -2.54 -10.52 29.55
CA TYR A 96 -2.18 -9.54 28.55
C TYR A 96 -2.73 -9.90 27.17
N LEU A 97 -2.83 -8.88 26.31
CA LEU A 97 -3.23 -9.00 24.92
C LEU A 97 -1.99 -9.09 24.02
N LEU A 98 -2.02 -10.00 23.05
CA LEU A 98 -1.04 -10.03 21.96
C LEU A 98 -1.66 -9.42 20.71
N LYS A 99 -0.85 -8.70 19.98
CA LYS A 99 -1.24 -8.09 18.72
C LYS A 99 -1.30 -9.13 17.60
N SER A 100 -2.45 -9.31 16.95
CA SER A 100 -2.62 -10.20 15.79
C SER A 100 -2.37 -9.47 14.47
N ASP A 101 -2.81 -8.22 14.37
CA ASP A 101 -2.54 -7.31 13.25
C ASP A 101 -2.39 -5.89 13.75
N ASP A 102 -1.59 -5.10 13.04
CA ASP A 102 -1.42 -3.67 13.25
C ASP A 102 -0.77 -3.08 12.03
N ARG A 103 -1.52 -2.31 11.27
CA ARG A 103 -1.04 -1.70 10.03
C ARG A 103 -1.69 -0.36 9.74
N LEU A 104 -0.90 0.53 9.24
CA LEU A 104 -1.32 1.76 8.58
C LEU A 104 -0.55 1.86 7.27
N ILE A 105 -1.25 1.76 6.13
CA ILE A 105 -0.66 1.80 4.80
C ILE A 105 -1.34 2.91 4.02
N PHE A 106 -0.55 3.80 3.46
CA PHE A 106 -1.02 4.84 2.56
C PHE A 106 -0.30 4.71 1.22
N ASP A 107 -1.07 4.47 0.17
CA ASP A 107 -0.62 4.39 -1.21
C ASP A 107 -1.19 5.56 -2.02
N SER A 108 -0.36 6.23 -2.81
CA SER A 108 -0.81 7.27 -3.74
C SER A 108 -0.05 7.14 -5.05
N LYS A 109 -0.77 6.97 -6.17
CA LYS A 109 -0.20 6.84 -7.51
C LYS A 109 -0.79 7.91 -8.41
N PHE A 110 0.06 8.84 -8.84
CA PHE A 110 -0.26 9.84 -9.85
C PHE A 110 0.24 9.35 -11.21
N GLY A 111 -0.57 9.48 -12.26
CA GLY A 111 -0.23 9.11 -13.62
C GLY A 111 -0.66 10.16 -14.62
N TYR A 112 0.22 10.49 -15.57
CA TYR A 112 -0.07 11.31 -16.73
C TYR A 112 -0.01 10.47 -18.01
N LYS A 113 -1.11 10.38 -18.75
CA LYS A 113 -1.23 9.54 -19.94
C LYS A 113 -0.29 10.02 -21.04
N ALA A 114 0.74 9.25 -21.32
CA ALA A 114 1.73 9.51 -22.39
C ALA A 114 1.31 8.85 -23.71
N ALA A 115 0.76 7.62 -23.63
CA ALA A 115 0.24 6.86 -24.76
C ALA A 115 -0.96 5.99 -24.33
N ASP A 116 -1.51 5.19 -25.24
CA ASP A 116 -2.54 4.24 -24.84
C ASP A 116 -1.98 3.27 -23.80
N LYS A 117 -2.70 3.11 -22.65
CA LYS A 117 -2.32 2.23 -21.52
C LYS A 117 -0.97 2.55 -20.87
N LEU A 118 -0.28 3.64 -21.27
CA LEU A 118 1.02 4.02 -20.77
C LEU A 118 0.98 5.39 -20.11
N TYR A 119 1.48 5.48 -18.88
CA TYR A 119 1.48 6.70 -18.08
C TYR A 119 2.88 6.99 -17.53
N LEU A 120 3.28 8.26 -17.56
CA LEU A 120 4.36 8.74 -16.70
C LEU A 120 3.81 8.80 -15.28
N SER A 121 4.53 8.26 -14.31
CA SER A 121 3.96 8.05 -12.97
C SER A 121 4.88 8.49 -11.85
N ALA A 122 4.26 8.95 -10.77
CA ALA A 122 4.84 9.09 -9.45
C ALA A 122 4.08 8.21 -8.47
N VAL A 123 4.77 7.32 -7.77
CA VAL A 123 4.19 6.39 -6.82
C VAL A 123 4.76 6.65 -5.44
N TYR A 124 3.89 6.99 -4.49
CA TYR A 124 4.22 7.17 -3.09
C TYR A 124 3.62 6.04 -2.27
N ASN A 125 4.40 5.48 -1.36
CA ASN A 125 3.96 4.50 -0.38
C ASN A 125 4.46 4.91 1.01
N PHE A 126 3.60 4.80 2.00
CA PHE A 126 3.94 4.90 3.41
C PHE A 126 3.32 3.73 4.16
N ARG A 127 4.10 3.06 5.01
CA ARG A 127 3.65 1.92 5.80
C ARG A 127 4.23 2.01 7.20
N THR A 128 3.37 1.87 8.22
CA THR A 128 3.76 1.77 9.63
C THR A 128 2.70 0.99 10.42
N GLN A 129 2.73 1.10 11.72
CA GLN A 129 1.80 0.52 12.69
C GLN A 129 1.41 1.56 13.75
N PHE A 130 0.39 1.27 14.55
CA PHE A 130 -0.18 2.21 15.53
C PHE A 130 0.41 2.06 16.92
N ALA A 131 0.66 0.82 17.36
CA ALA A 131 0.91 0.48 18.75
C ALA A 131 2.15 -0.40 18.93
N GLU A 132 2.64 -0.44 20.17
CA GLU A 132 3.68 -1.37 20.57
C GLU A 132 3.30 -2.82 20.25
N GLY A 133 4.25 -3.57 19.74
CA GLY A 133 4.17 -5.00 19.56
C GLY A 133 5.18 -5.70 20.44
N TRP A 134 4.73 -6.68 21.16
CA TRP A 134 5.52 -7.47 22.11
C TRP A 134 5.84 -8.83 21.52
N ASP A 135 6.91 -9.47 22.00
CA ASP A 135 7.19 -10.86 21.68
C ASP A 135 6.11 -11.80 22.27
N GLY A 136 6.15 -13.09 21.89
CA GLY A 136 5.13 -14.03 22.33
C GLY A 136 5.08 -14.30 23.84
N LYS A 137 6.10 -13.84 24.59
CA LYS A 137 6.17 -13.93 26.06
C LYS A 137 5.76 -12.62 26.73
N HIS A 138 5.56 -11.56 25.95
CA HIS A 138 5.28 -10.20 26.43
C HIS A 138 6.41 -9.60 27.29
N GLU A 139 7.66 -9.97 26.99
CA GLU A 139 8.86 -9.52 27.73
C GLU A 139 9.62 -8.42 27.00
N THR A 140 9.59 -8.43 25.67
CA THR A 140 10.38 -7.52 24.84
C THR A 140 9.51 -6.84 23.81
N VAL A 141 9.61 -5.50 23.75
CA VAL A 141 9.02 -4.71 22.64
C VAL A 141 9.78 -5.04 21.36
N ILE A 142 9.05 -5.43 20.33
CA ILE A 142 9.63 -5.80 19.03
C ILE A 142 9.21 -4.86 17.91
N SER A 143 8.23 -4.01 18.14
CA SER A 143 7.74 -2.99 17.21
C SER A 143 6.97 -1.90 17.94
N ASP A 144 6.85 -0.71 17.34
CA ASP A 144 6.12 0.44 17.90
C ASP A 144 5.67 1.37 16.77
N PHE A 145 4.94 2.45 17.07
CA PHE A 145 4.64 3.51 16.12
C PHE A 145 5.93 4.12 15.53
N LEU A 146 6.04 4.14 14.20
CA LEU A 146 7.25 4.48 13.45
C LEU A 146 8.47 3.58 13.78
N ALA A 147 8.22 2.32 14.17
CA ALA A 147 9.26 1.35 14.44
C ALA A 147 8.86 -0.08 14.03
N PRO A 148 8.95 -0.43 12.72
CA PRO A 148 9.46 0.43 11.63
C PRO A 148 8.37 1.27 10.96
N ALA A 149 8.78 2.38 10.33
CA ALA A 149 8.02 3.00 9.26
C ALA A 149 8.84 3.00 7.97
N TYR A 150 8.17 2.68 6.87
CA TYR A 150 8.75 2.69 5.53
C TYR A 150 8.03 3.74 4.70
N THR A 151 8.78 4.58 4.02
CA THR A 151 8.22 5.47 3.00
C THR A 151 9.05 5.38 1.72
N SER A 152 8.39 5.44 0.58
CA SER A 152 9.06 5.48 -0.72
C SER A 152 8.34 6.41 -1.69
N LEU A 153 9.14 7.05 -2.55
CA LEU A 153 8.66 7.83 -3.69
C LEU A 153 9.43 7.38 -4.93
N GLY A 154 8.71 6.84 -5.89
CA GLY A 154 9.23 6.34 -7.15
C GLY A 154 8.71 7.15 -8.33
N LEU A 155 9.62 7.53 -9.25
CA LEU A 155 9.29 8.15 -10.51
C LEU A 155 9.57 7.17 -11.65
N GLY A 156 8.60 7.00 -12.56
CA GLY A 156 8.74 6.01 -13.61
C GLY A 156 7.56 5.95 -14.58
N ILE A 157 7.29 4.75 -15.06
CA ILE A 157 6.29 4.45 -16.06
C ILE A 157 5.33 3.42 -15.50
N ASP A 158 4.03 3.64 -15.71
CA ASP A 158 2.95 2.72 -15.35
C ASP A 158 2.29 2.21 -16.63
N TYR A 159 2.30 0.90 -16.81
CA TYR A 159 1.59 0.21 -17.89
C TYR A 159 0.34 -0.45 -17.34
N ALA A 160 -0.82 0.04 -17.76
CA ALA A 160 -2.13 -0.45 -17.32
C ALA A 160 -2.86 -1.13 -18.50
N PRO A 161 -2.55 -2.40 -18.82
CA PRO A 161 -3.17 -3.12 -19.95
C PRO A 161 -4.67 -3.22 -19.80
N THR A 162 -5.17 -3.30 -18.56
CA THR A 162 -6.59 -3.32 -18.22
C THR A 162 -6.85 -2.43 -17.01
N LYS A 163 -8.11 -2.12 -16.72
CA LYS A 163 -8.51 -1.43 -15.48
C LYS A 163 -8.20 -2.22 -14.18
N ASN A 164 -7.87 -3.48 -14.31
CA ASN A 164 -7.66 -4.39 -13.19
C ASN A 164 -6.19 -4.78 -12.99
N VAL A 165 -5.30 -4.46 -13.92
CA VAL A 165 -3.87 -4.78 -13.86
C VAL A 165 -3.06 -3.55 -14.16
N SER A 166 -2.05 -3.29 -13.35
CA SER A 166 -1.08 -2.21 -13.52
C SER A 166 0.32 -2.72 -13.17
N ILE A 167 1.28 -2.40 -14.03
CA ILE A 167 2.69 -2.72 -13.86
C ILE A 167 3.44 -1.40 -13.88
N ASN A 168 4.02 -1.03 -12.76
CA ASN A 168 4.79 0.21 -12.58
C ASN A 168 6.27 -0.11 -12.46
N PHE A 169 7.07 0.49 -13.31
CA PHE A 169 8.53 0.45 -13.21
C PHE A 169 9.06 1.85 -12.91
N ALA A 170 9.61 2.04 -11.73
CA ALA A 170 10.18 3.29 -11.24
C ALA A 170 11.69 3.16 -11.01
N PRO A 171 12.52 3.45 -12.03
CA PRO A 171 13.99 3.34 -11.93
C PRO A 171 14.59 4.35 -10.97
N LEU A 172 13.89 5.42 -10.64
CA LEU A 172 14.30 6.41 -9.66
C LEU A 172 13.35 6.37 -8.47
N THR A 173 13.69 5.55 -7.48
CA THR A 173 12.91 5.38 -6.25
C THR A 173 13.78 5.65 -5.04
N GLY A 174 13.40 6.68 -4.27
CA GLY A 174 13.93 6.92 -2.93
C GLY A 174 13.07 6.16 -1.91
N LYS A 175 13.72 5.46 -0.98
CA LYS A 175 13.07 4.77 0.14
C LYS A 175 13.72 5.19 1.46
N VAL A 176 12.92 5.40 2.49
CA VAL A 176 13.40 5.71 3.84
C VAL A 176 12.80 4.72 4.83
N THR A 177 13.66 4.12 5.63
CA THR A 177 13.26 3.29 6.77
C THR A 177 13.51 4.06 8.05
N MET A 178 12.45 4.37 8.78
CA MET A 178 12.48 5.09 10.06
C MET A 178 12.24 4.14 11.22
N VAL A 179 13.03 4.29 12.30
CA VAL A 179 12.90 3.49 13.52
C VAL A 179 13.10 4.41 14.72
N ARG A 180 12.00 4.77 15.37
CA ARG A 180 11.99 5.75 16.47
C ARG A 180 12.78 5.28 17.70
N PRO A 181 12.49 4.11 18.33
CA PRO A 181 13.24 3.63 19.49
C PRO A 181 14.63 3.13 19.09
N GLU A 182 15.65 3.50 19.87
CA GLU A 182 17.05 3.13 19.62
C GLU A 182 17.26 1.61 19.62
N GLU A 183 16.68 0.94 20.58
CA GLU A 183 16.79 -0.51 20.81
C GLU A 183 16.25 -1.34 19.63
N LEU A 184 15.36 -0.77 18.81
CA LEU A 184 14.79 -1.46 17.65
C LEU A 184 15.55 -1.19 16.34
N ARG A 185 16.43 -0.19 16.29
CA ARG A 185 17.08 0.26 15.06
C ARG A 185 17.87 -0.86 14.37
N LYS A 186 18.71 -1.57 15.10
CA LYS A 186 19.49 -2.70 14.55
C LYS A 186 18.60 -3.82 14.00
N ARG A 187 17.47 -4.10 14.63
CA ARG A 187 16.51 -5.11 14.19
C ARG A 187 15.99 -4.82 12.79
N TYR A 188 15.79 -3.54 12.45
CA TYR A 188 15.26 -3.08 11.17
C TYR A 188 16.36 -2.56 10.22
N GLY A 189 17.63 -2.79 10.54
CA GLY A 189 18.77 -2.50 9.69
C GLY A 189 19.26 -1.06 9.70
N ASN A 190 18.84 -0.25 10.67
CA ASN A 190 19.39 1.07 10.92
C ASN A 190 20.60 0.97 11.89
N ALA A 191 21.55 1.90 11.81
CA ALA A 191 22.58 2.02 12.82
C ALA A 191 21.96 2.50 14.16
N GLU A 192 22.62 2.25 15.29
CA GLU A 192 22.08 2.59 16.63
C GLU A 192 21.78 4.08 16.80
N ASP A 193 22.62 4.93 16.25
CA ASP A 193 22.50 6.39 16.28
C ASP A 193 21.63 6.96 15.13
N GLN A 194 21.12 6.10 14.21
CA GLN A 194 20.45 6.50 12.99
C GLN A 194 18.95 6.24 13.04
N PHE A 195 18.16 7.29 13.29
CA PHE A 195 16.69 7.23 13.24
C PHE A 195 16.15 6.82 11.86
N ALA A 196 16.73 7.34 10.77
CA ALA A 196 16.26 7.14 9.41
C ALA A 196 17.39 6.67 8.48
N ARG A 197 17.16 5.59 7.73
CA ARG A 197 18.07 5.06 6.72
C ARG A 197 17.49 5.32 5.33
N PHE A 198 18.27 5.99 4.49
CA PHE A 198 17.91 6.26 3.10
C PHE A 198 18.45 5.19 2.15
N GLU A 199 17.66 4.84 1.14
CA GLU A 199 18.01 3.93 0.06
C GLU A 199 17.56 4.57 -1.27
N LEU A 200 18.35 4.40 -2.31
CA LEU A 200 18.03 4.87 -3.67
C LEU A 200 18.13 3.69 -4.63
N GLY A 201 17.10 3.46 -5.43
CA GLY A 201 17.08 2.27 -6.26
C GLY A 201 16.01 2.24 -7.34
N ALA A 202 15.78 1.05 -7.89
CA ALA A 202 14.69 0.76 -8.79
C ALA A 202 13.58 -0.01 -8.06
N GLN A 203 12.32 0.34 -8.36
CA GLN A 203 11.13 -0.36 -7.92
C GLN A 203 10.34 -0.91 -9.10
N LEU A 204 9.92 -2.16 -8.99
CA LEU A 204 8.88 -2.75 -9.83
C LEU A 204 7.68 -3.06 -8.95
N ARG A 205 6.51 -2.50 -9.29
CA ARG A 205 5.24 -2.77 -8.61
C ARG A 205 4.25 -3.37 -9.58
N LEU A 206 3.60 -4.46 -9.17
CA LEU A 206 2.52 -5.11 -9.88
C LEU A 206 1.29 -5.09 -9.00
N ASP A 207 0.23 -4.43 -9.48
CA ASP A 207 -1.09 -4.43 -8.86
C ASP A 207 -2.05 -5.21 -9.76
N ALA A 208 -2.79 -6.15 -9.18
CA ALA A 208 -3.85 -6.85 -9.90
C ALA A 208 -5.06 -7.05 -8.98
N LYS A 209 -6.26 -6.98 -9.57
CA LYS A 209 -7.51 -7.23 -8.86
C LYS A 209 -8.48 -8.00 -9.72
N LEU A 210 -9.20 -8.91 -9.09
CA LEU A 210 -10.31 -9.63 -9.64
C LEU A 210 -11.54 -9.38 -8.77
N GLU A 211 -12.65 -9.03 -9.40
CA GLU A 211 -13.93 -8.87 -8.72
C GLU A 211 -15.00 -9.58 -9.53
N VAL A 212 -15.59 -10.61 -8.94
CA VAL A 212 -16.62 -11.44 -9.52
C VAL A 212 -17.72 -11.58 -8.48
N GLU A 213 -18.94 -11.13 -8.81
CA GLU A 213 -20.14 -11.24 -7.98
C GLU A 213 -19.91 -11.15 -6.45
N ASN A 214 -19.65 -12.29 -5.79
CA ASN A 214 -19.44 -12.40 -4.34
C ASN A 214 -17.96 -12.59 -3.93
N PHE A 215 -17.03 -12.52 -4.88
CA PHE A 215 -15.63 -12.79 -4.64
C PHE A 215 -14.75 -11.65 -5.14
N LYS A 216 -13.86 -11.15 -4.28
CA LYS A 216 -12.88 -10.12 -4.60
C LYS A 216 -11.49 -10.59 -4.20
N VAL A 217 -10.52 -10.41 -5.09
CA VAL A 217 -9.09 -10.59 -4.79
C VAL A 217 -8.33 -9.39 -5.28
N GLY A 218 -7.48 -8.86 -4.44
CA GLY A 218 -6.49 -7.85 -4.78
C GLY A 218 -5.10 -8.32 -4.40
N THR A 219 -4.12 -8.04 -5.23
CA THR A 219 -2.71 -8.30 -4.93
C THR A 219 -1.83 -7.13 -5.31
N ALA A 220 -0.82 -6.85 -4.48
CA ALA A 220 0.22 -5.86 -4.73
C ALA A 220 1.59 -6.49 -4.44
N LEU A 221 2.39 -6.68 -5.47
CA LEU A 221 3.77 -7.15 -5.38
C LEU A 221 4.71 -5.97 -5.62
N ILE A 222 5.59 -5.68 -4.68
CA ILE A 222 6.62 -4.65 -4.77
C ILE A 222 7.99 -5.32 -4.67
N LEU A 223 8.80 -5.11 -5.70
CA LEU A 223 10.21 -5.50 -5.74
C LEU A 223 11.06 -4.23 -5.73
N PHE A 224 12.09 -4.20 -4.89
CA PHE A 224 12.99 -3.06 -4.80
C PHE A 224 14.45 -3.52 -4.80
N SER A 225 15.29 -2.87 -5.61
CA SER A 225 16.74 -3.07 -5.67
C SER A 225 17.44 -1.79 -5.27
N ASP A 226 18.26 -1.84 -4.21
CA ASP A 226 19.02 -0.70 -3.72
C ASP A 226 20.31 -0.52 -4.51
N TYR A 227 20.46 0.57 -5.26
CA TYR A 227 21.66 0.88 -6.03
C TYR A 227 22.89 1.13 -5.18
N LEU A 228 22.68 1.61 -3.95
CA LEU A 228 23.75 2.04 -3.05
C LEU A 228 24.31 0.89 -2.21
N ASN A 229 23.52 -0.20 -2.04
CA ASN A 229 23.92 -1.32 -1.21
C ASN A 229 23.38 -2.64 -1.74
N LYS A 230 24.27 -3.47 -2.31
CA LYS A 230 24.00 -4.83 -2.81
C LYS A 230 22.79 -4.89 -3.76
N PRO A 231 22.85 -4.27 -4.94
CA PRO A 231 21.72 -4.18 -5.87
C PRO A 231 21.19 -5.53 -6.35
N GLN A 232 21.97 -6.61 -6.21
CA GLN A 232 21.56 -7.99 -6.49
C GLN A 232 20.59 -8.56 -5.45
N ASN A 233 20.49 -7.95 -4.27
CA ASN A 233 19.56 -8.38 -3.21
C ASN A 233 18.22 -7.70 -3.41
N ILE A 234 17.29 -8.39 -4.04
CA ILE A 234 15.94 -7.86 -4.28
C ILE A 234 15.11 -7.96 -3.01
N LYS A 235 14.63 -6.81 -2.54
CA LYS A 235 13.64 -6.75 -1.45
C LYS A 235 12.26 -7.00 -2.01
N VAL A 236 11.47 -7.78 -1.29
CA VAL A 236 10.13 -8.20 -1.71
C VAL A 236 9.12 -7.79 -0.65
N ASN A 237 8.01 -7.21 -1.10
CA ASN A 237 6.81 -7.03 -0.29
C ASN A 237 5.60 -7.43 -1.13
N TRP A 238 4.89 -8.46 -0.71
CA TRP A 238 3.78 -9.02 -1.45
C TRP A 238 2.55 -9.15 -0.56
N ASP A 239 1.54 -8.36 -0.85
CA ASP A 239 0.22 -8.39 -0.20
C ASP A 239 -0.80 -9.10 -1.09
N VAL A 240 -1.62 -9.96 -0.49
CA VAL A 240 -2.82 -10.52 -1.11
C VAL A 240 -3.99 -10.35 -0.15
N ASN A 241 -5.08 -9.79 -0.64
CA ASN A 241 -6.33 -9.65 0.08
C ASN A 241 -7.44 -10.31 -0.70
N ALA A 242 -8.09 -11.32 -0.13
CA ALA A 242 -9.23 -12.00 -0.70
C ALA A 242 -10.45 -11.85 0.22
N GLU A 243 -11.62 -11.63 -0.38
CA GLU A 243 -12.90 -11.55 0.31
C GLU A 243 -13.92 -12.38 -0.46
N ALA A 244 -14.65 -13.24 0.26
CA ALA A 244 -15.81 -13.95 -0.24
C ALA A 244 -17.03 -13.53 0.58
N LYS A 245 -18.00 -12.85 -0.06
CA LYS A 245 -19.27 -12.45 0.58
C LYS A 245 -20.19 -13.66 0.68
N VAL A 246 -20.53 -14.04 1.91
CA VAL A 246 -21.49 -15.10 2.21
C VAL A 246 -22.90 -14.53 2.24
N SER A 247 -23.05 -13.27 2.67
CA SER A 247 -24.32 -12.53 2.65
C SER A 247 -24.04 -11.02 2.50
N LYS A 248 -25.08 -10.20 2.53
CA LYS A 248 -24.96 -8.74 2.42
C LYS A 248 -23.96 -8.11 3.42
N TYR A 249 -23.84 -8.69 4.61
CA TYR A 249 -23.02 -8.14 5.70
C TYR A 249 -22.01 -9.14 6.24
N PHE A 250 -21.97 -10.36 5.73
CA PHE A 250 -21.13 -11.43 6.26
C PHE A 250 -20.16 -11.92 5.19
N SER A 251 -18.89 -11.87 5.48
CA SER A 251 -17.83 -12.30 4.58
C SER A 251 -16.76 -13.15 5.25
N VAL A 252 -16.08 -13.92 4.42
CA VAL A 252 -14.84 -14.62 4.75
C VAL A 252 -13.71 -13.82 4.10
N THR A 253 -12.68 -13.49 4.88
CA THR A 253 -11.52 -12.74 4.38
C THR A 253 -10.23 -13.50 4.62
N LEU A 254 -9.33 -13.45 3.66
CA LEU A 254 -7.95 -13.93 3.78
C LEU A 254 -7.03 -12.78 3.43
N ARG A 255 -6.12 -12.42 4.32
CA ARG A 255 -5.09 -11.42 4.11
C ARG A 255 -3.73 -12.06 4.33
N THR A 256 -2.87 -12.00 3.33
CA THR A 256 -1.49 -12.47 3.45
C THR A 256 -0.52 -11.35 3.16
N ASN A 257 0.62 -11.39 3.84
CA ASN A 257 1.74 -10.50 3.57
C ASN A 257 3.04 -11.29 3.65
N LEU A 258 3.82 -11.26 2.57
CA LEU A 258 5.15 -11.84 2.49
C LEU A 258 6.17 -10.71 2.35
N ILE A 259 7.16 -10.68 3.23
CA ILE A 259 8.23 -9.68 3.23
C ILE A 259 9.58 -10.38 3.22
N TYR A 260 10.48 -9.91 2.35
CA TYR A 260 11.90 -10.19 2.41
C TYR A 260 12.67 -8.87 2.30
N ASP A 261 13.46 -8.56 3.30
CA ASP A 261 14.44 -7.47 3.30
C ASP A 261 15.70 -7.98 3.99
N ASP A 262 16.82 -8.00 3.29
CA ASP A 262 18.09 -8.53 3.80
C ASP A 262 18.72 -7.64 4.89
N ASN A 263 18.18 -6.45 5.13
CA ASN A 263 18.57 -5.59 6.24
C ASN A 263 17.79 -5.91 7.53
N VAL A 264 16.66 -6.62 7.44
CA VAL A 264 15.81 -6.95 8.58
C VAL A 264 16.19 -8.32 9.16
N LEU A 265 16.40 -8.35 10.48
CA LEU A 265 16.68 -9.57 11.20
C LEU A 265 15.38 -10.21 11.72
N VAL A 266 15.22 -11.50 11.45
CA VAL A 266 14.07 -12.28 11.89
C VAL A 266 14.51 -13.43 12.80
N PRO A 267 13.67 -13.88 13.75
CA PRO A 267 13.98 -15.01 14.60
C PRO A 267 14.08 -16.29 13.75
N LYS A 268 15.13 -17.06 13.99
CA LYS A 268 15.39 -18.38 13.40
C LYS A 268 15.78 -19.36 14.48
N TYR A 269 15.49 -20.64 14.26
CA TYR A 269 15.88 -21.72 15.16
C TYR A 269 17.03 -22.52 14.55
N TYR A 270 17.96 -22.95 15.40
CA TYR A 270 18.96 -23.94 14.97
C TYR A 270 18.28 -25.24 14.60
N LYS A 271 18.81 -25.93 13.62
CA LYS A 271 18.27 -27.22 13.18
C LYS A 271 18.18 -28.20 14.36
N ASN A 272 16.98 -28.74 14.62
CA ASN A 272 16.68 -29.66 15.71
C ASN A 272 16.93 -29.09 17.13
N SER A 273 16.81 -27.79 17.33
CA SER A 273 16.99 -27.12 18.61
C SER A 273 15.86 -26.14 18.87
N THR A 274 15.59 -25.83 20.12
CA THR A 274 14.72 -24.73 20.57
C THR A 274 15.50 -23.43 20.70
N GLU A 275 16.82 -23.45 20.53
CA GLU A 275 17.66 -22.27 20.58
C GLU A 275 17.39 -21.38 19.35
N MET A 276 17.20 -20.08 19.60
CA MET A 276 16.85 -19.07 18.60
C MET A 276 18.04 -18.13 18.35
N TYR A 277 18.22 -17.77 17.10
CA TYR A 277 19.14 -16.71 16.69
C TYR A 277 18.46 -15.71 15.76
N GLN A 278 19.03 -14.52 15.59
CA GLN A 278 18.55 -13.52 14.66
C GLN A 278 19.27 -13.65 13.32
N GLY A 279 18.52 -13.74 12.23
CA GLY A 279 19.09 -13.89 10.89
C GLY A 279 18.18 -13.36 9.78
N ARG A 280 18.72 -13.23 8.57
CA ARG A 280 17.93 -12.83 7.40
C ARG A 280 16.96 -13.93 7.01
N GLY A 281 15.74 -13.56 6.63
CA GLY A 281 14.74 -14.54 6.22
C GLY A 281 13.48 -13.93 5.64
N VAL A 282 12.71 -14.79 5.01
CA VAL A 282 11.36 -14.45 4.57
C VAL A 282 10.45 -14.40 5.79
N GLN A 283 9.63 -13.36 5.85
CA GLN A 283 8.55 -13.20 6.82
C GLN A 283 7.23 -13.46 6.10
N PHE A 284 6.37 -14.27 6.68
CA PHE A 284 5.04 -14.53 6.14
C PHE A 284 4.01 -14.40 7.24
N LYS A 285 2.97 -13.62 6.94
CA LYS A 285 1.81 -13.46 7.79
C LYS A 285 0.57 -13.86 7.01
N GLU A 286 -0.29 -14.64 7.62
CA GLU A 286 -1.61 -15.00 7.13
C GLU A 286 -2.65 -14.68 8.20
N LEU A 287 -3.73 -14.06 7.79
CA LEU A 287 -4.87 -13.77 8.63
C LEU A 287 -6.15 -14.21 7.91
N PHE A 288 -6.75 -15.26 8.41
CA PHE A 288 -8.06 -15.73 7.99
C PHE A 288 -9.11 -15.25 9.00
N SER A 289 -10.18 -14.63 8.50
CA SER A 289 -11.25 -14.09 9.35
C SER A 289 -12.63 -14.37 8.75
N ILE A 290 -13.58 -14.60 9.63
CA ILE A 290 -15.02 -14.62 9.31
C ILE A 290 -15.66 -13.50 10.11
N GLY A 291 -16.45 -12.63 9.48
CA GLY A 291 -17.00 -11.48 10.19
C GLY A 291 -17.91 -10.60 9.36
N PHE A 292 -18.24 -9.46 9.94
CA PHE A 292 -19.11 -8.47 9.32
C PHE A 292 -18.27 -7.53 8.45
N THR A 293 -18.70 -7.35 7.19
CA THR A 293 -18.13 -6.37 6.28
C THR A 293 -19.22 -5.40 5.84
N TYR A 294 -18.91 -4.11 5.92
CA TYR A 294 -19.77 -3.04 5.43
C TYR A 294 -19.01 -2.17 4.43
N THR A 295 -19.56 -1.99 3.24
CA THR A 295 -18.93 -1.22 2.16
C THR A 295 -19.84 -0.09 1.71
N ILE A 296 -19.29 1.14 1.64
CA ILE A 296 -19.93 2.34 1.09
C ILE A 296 -19.14 2.76 -0.14
N GLY A 297 -19.83 3.16 -1.21
CA GLY A 297 -19.18 3.64 -2.43
C GLY A 297 -18.86 2.54 -3.46
N GLU A 298 -19.50 1.38 -3.37
CA GLU A 298 -19.42 0.37 -4.43
C GLU A 298 -19.86 0.97 -5.78
N LYS A 299 -19.08 0.68 -6.84
CA LYS A 299 -19.42 1.09 -8.20
C LYS A 299 -20.82 0.62 -8.56
N LYS A 300 -21.67 1.54 -8.98
CA LYS A 300 -22.79 1.16 -9.84
C LYS A 300 -22.19 0.44 -11.07
N LYS A 301 -22.59 -0.80 -11.28
CA LYS A 301 -22.28 -1.58 -12.50
C LYS A 301 -22.69 -0.84 -13.75
#